data_b70be2c53605c693995e83e68f0f57ae
#
_entry.id   b70be2c53605c693995e83e68f0f57ae
#
_cell.length_a   1.000
_cell.length_b   1.000
_cell.length_c   1.000
_cell.angle_alpha   90.00
_cell.angle_beta   90.00
_cell.angle_gamma   90.00
#
_symmetry.space_group_name_H-M   'P 1'
#
loop_
_entity.id
_entity.type
_entity.pdbx_description
1 polymer ?
#
loop_
_entity_poly.entity_id
_entity_poly.type
_entity_poly.pdbx_seq_one_letter_code
_entity_poly.pdbx_strand_id
1 'polypeptide(L)'
;MSTIENVLLPAPVPTKDRTMKGGFTPFIFSHSQIASFFEAIDNDIHTNPVFSRNAPLLFRILYGTGLRINEALSLTVADVSPGCLMLLIRDGKNNNSRLVPLSGSLAKRMDSYLIENPYGDEEPLFQTSNGTAISKNTAYDWFRRALWKAGIPHQGRGKGPRLHDLRHTFAVHSLQNAVKNGTDINAFLPILCTYLGHQR
;
A
#
# COMPACT_ATOMS: atom_id res chain seq x y z
N MET A 1 -39.52 15.38 -20.42
CA MET A 1 -38.46 16.41 -20.45
C MET A 1 -38.15 16.77 -19.01
N SER A 2 -37.16 16.14 -18.41
CA SER A 2 -36.75 16.42 -17.02
C SER A 2 -35.43 17.16 -17.04
N THR A 3 -35.45 18.37 -16.54
CA THR A 3 -34.35 19.32 -16.43
C THR A 3 -33.38 18.81 -15.39
N ILE A 4 -32.15 18.55 -15.77
CA ILE A 4 -31.04 18.22 -14.86
C ILE A 4 -30.60 19.54 -14.25
N GLU A 5 -30.92 19.78 -12.99
CA GLU A 5 -30.37 20.86 -12.19
C GLU A 5 -28.88 20.64 -11.96
N ASN A 6 -28.06 21.58 -12.47
CA ASN A 6 -26.66 21.69 -12.16
C ASN A 6 -26.47 21.98 -10.69
N VAL A 7 -26.08 20.98 -9.89
CA VAL A 7 -25.62 21.18 -8.51
C VAL A 7 -24.24 21.86 -8.58
N LEU A 8 -24.24 23.17 -8.40
CA LEU A 8 -23.04 23.96 -8.21
C LEU A 8 -22.34 23.52 -6.90
N LEU A 9 -21.17 22.91 -7.04
CA LEU A 9 -20.31 22.66 -5.88
C LEU A 9 -19.97 24.00 -5.22
N PRO A 10 -20.03 24.11 -3.88
CA PRO A 10 -19.62 25.32 -3.19
C PRO A 10 -18.16 25.63 -3.47
N ALA A 11 -17.86 26.90 -3.77
CA ALA A 11 -16.51 27.37 -4.00
C ALA A 11 -15.58 27.01 -2.81
N PRO A 12 -14.34 26.62 -3.07
CA PRO A 12 -13.40 26.28 -2.00
C PRO A 12 -13.19 27.50 -1.09
N VAL A 13 -13.34 27.29 0.21
CA VAL A 13 -13.06 28.32 1.22
C VAL A 13 -11.58 28.68 1.12
N PRO A 14 -11.19 29.95 0.99
CA PRO A 14 -9.80 30.34 0.92
C PRO A 14 -9.11 30.04 2.25
N THR A 15 -8.33 28.96 2.28
CA THR A 15 -7.40 28.69 3.38
C THR A 15 -6.25 29.68 3.28
N LYS A 16 -5.94 30.39 4.39
CA LYS A 16 -4.77 31.25 4.52
C LYS A 16 -3.55 30.57 3.91
N ASP A 17 -2.99 31.23 2.91
CA ASP A 17 -1.79 30.83 2.19
C ASP A 17 -0.62 30.65 3.18
N ARG A 18 -0.42 29.41 3.64
CA ARG A 18 0.87 29.00 4.19
C ARG A 18 1.74 28.81 2.96
N THR A 19 2.63 29.75 2.71
CA THR A 19 3.71 29.63 1.73
C THR A 19 4.44 28.30 1.95
N MET A 20 3.99 27.28 1.26
CA MET A 20 4.58 25.96 1.27
C MET A 20 5.87 26.04 0.47
N LYS A 21 7.00 26.15 1.18
CA LYS A 21 8.31 25.93 0.59
C LYS A 21 8.29 24.56 -0.11
N GLY A 22 8.30 24.55 -1.44
CA GLY A 22 8.43 23.36 -2.29
C GLY A 22 7.40 22.27 -1.98
N GLY A 23 6.14 22.45 -2.36
CA GLY A 23 5.07 21.48 -2.15
C GLY A 23 5.42 20.14 -2.76
N PHE A 24 5.64 19.13 -1.91
CA PHE A 24 5.80 17.76 -2.35
C PHE A 24 4.49 17.26 -2.98
N THR A 25 4.53 16.89 -4.26
CA THR A 25 3.41 16.25 -4.95
C THR A 25 3.67 14.74 -5.00
N PRO A 26 2.82 13.91 -4.39
CA PRO A 26 2.96 12.46 -4.47
C PRO A 26 2.72 11.98 -5.90
N PHE A 27 3.41 10.93 -6.31
CA PHE A 27 3.12 10.23 -7.55
C PHE A 27 1.92 9.29 -7.32
N ILE A 28 0.87 9.46 -8.11
CA ILE A 28 -0.29 8.57 -8.07
C ILE A 28 -0.25 7.67 -9.30
N PHE A 29 -0.08 6.38 -9.06
CA PHE A 29 -0.09 5.39 -10.14
C PHE A 29 -1.50 5.27 -10.73
N SER A 30 -1.60 5.16 -12.05
CA SER A 30 -2.85 4.73 -12.68
C SER A 30 -3.10 3.24 -12.42
N HIS A 31 -4.34 2.78 -12.64
CA HIS A 31 -4.67 1.35 -12.53
C HIS A 31 -3.84 0.49 -13.50
N SER A 32 -3.60 0.98 -14.73
CA SER A 32 -2.75 0.29 -15.71
C SER A 32 -1.29 0.22 -15.25
N GLN A 33 -0.74 1.29 -14.68
CA GLN A 33 0.61 1.28 -14.12
C GLN A 33 0.75 0.30 -12.93
N ILE A 34 -0.26 0.22 -12.07
CA ILE A 34 -0.30 -0.77 -10.97
C ILE A 34 -0.35 -2.20 -11.53
N ALA A 35 -1.15 -2.43 -12.59
CA ALA A 35 -1.20 -3.74 -13.23
C ALA A 35 0.16 -4.13 -13.84
N SER A 36 0.79 -3.25 -14.63
CA SER A 36 2.13 -3.47 -15.20
C SER A 36 3.20 -3.66 -14.13
N PHE A 37 3.11 -2.92 -13.01
CA PHE A 37 4.02 -3.07 -11.88
C PHE A 37 3.93 -4.47 -11.24
N PHE A 38 2.72 -4.98 -11.01
CA PHE A 38 2.53 -6.32 -10.45
C PHE A 38 2.89 -7.41 -11.46
N GLU A 39 2.59 -7.24 -12.72
CA GLU A 39 3.00 -8.15 -13.78
C GLU A 39 4.54 -8.25 -13.86
N ALA A 40 5.24 -7.12 -13.79
CA ALA A 40 6.69 -7.10 -13.78
C ALA A 40 7.28 -7.84 -12.57
N ILE A 41 6.64 -7.77 -11.40
CA ILE A 41 7.05 -8.51 -10.20
C ILE A 41 6.80 -10.01 -10.38
N ASP A 42 5.60 -10.38 -10.83
CA ASP A 42 5.21 -11.79 -10.97
C ASP A 42 6.05 -12.52 -12.04
N ASN A 43 6.48 -11.81 -13.08
CA ASN A 43 7.34 -12.34 -14.14
C ASN A 43 8.84 -12.35 -13.78
N ASP A 44 9.26 -11.72 -12.68
CA ASP A 44 10.67 -11.64 -12.26
C ASP A 44 11.10 -12.76 -11.30
N ILE A 45 10.43 -13.91 -11.35
CA ILE A 45 10.58 -15.00 -10.39
C ILE A 45 11.92 -15.75 -10.48
N HIS A 46 12.70 -15.57 -11.56
CA HIS A 46 13.84 -16.45 -11.85
C HIS A 46 15.21 -15.93 -11.36
N THR A 47 15.28 -14.72 -10.80
CA THR A 47 16.57 -14.07 -10.56
C THR A 47 17.04 -14.11 -9.11
N ASN A 48 16.13 -14.18 -8.14
CA ASN A 48 16.44 -14.22 -6.73
C ASN A 48 15.32 -14.90 -5.94
N PRO A 49 15.54 -16.07 -5.32
CA PRO A 49 14.50 -16.78 -4.56
C PRO A 49 13.89 -15.95 -3.43
N VAL A 50 14.68 -15.09 -2.78
CA VAL A 50 14.17 -14.20 -1.71
C VAL A 50 13.23 -13.15 -2.29
N PHE A 51 13.55 -12.58 -3.45
CA PHE A 51 12.67 -11.67 -4.17
C PHE A 51 11.37 -12.36 -4.58
N SER A 52 11.47 -13.50 -5.27
CA SER A 52 10.32 -14.23 -5.81
C SER A 52 9.32 -14.63 -4.74
N ARG A 53 9.83 -15.01 -3.58
CA ARG A 53 9.02 -15.40 -2.42
C ARG A 53 8.30 -14.20 -1.80
N ASN A 54 9.00 -13.10 -1.54
CA ASN A 54 8.50 -12.01 -0.70
C ASN A 54 7.84 -10.87 -1.49
N ALA A 55 8.44 -10.45 -2.61
CA ALA A 55 8.04 -9.22 -3.30
C ALA A 55 6.59 -9.25 -3.83
N PRO A 56 6.08 -10.36 -4.40
CA PRO A 56 4.71 -10.41 -4.90
C PRO A 56 3.65 -10.11 -3.83
N LEU A 57 3.84 -10.63 -2.62
CA LEU A 57 2.90 -10.39 -1.52
C LEU A 57 3.16 -9.04 -0.86
N LEU A 58 4.42 -8.68 -0.56
CA LEU A 58 4.80 -7.43 0.11
C LEU A 58 4.20 -6.21 -0.60
N PHE A 59 4.42 -6.09 -1.91
CA PHE A 59 3.93 -4.91 -2.65
C PHE A 59 2.42 -4.89 -2.80
N ARG A 60 1.76 -6.06 -2.84
CA ARG A 60 0.30 -6.13 -2.83
C ARG A 60 -0.29 -5.74 -1.49
N ILE A 61 0.35 -6.09 -0.38
CA ILE A 61 -0.03 -5.59 0.95
C ILE A 61 0.12 -4.07 1.00
N LEU A 62 1.27 -3.52 0.59
CA LEU A 62 1.49 -2.08 0.60
C LEU A 62 0.45 -1.31 -0.21
N TYR A 63 0.12 -1.79 -1.42
CA TYR A 63 -0.90 -1.17 -2.25
C TYR A 63 -2.32 -1.47 -1.79
N GLY A 64 -2.63 -2.71 -1.40
CA GLY A 64 -4.00 -3.13 -1.08
C GLY A 64 -4.48 -2.69 0.31
N THR A 65 -3.55 -2.30 1.20
CA THR A 65 -3.87 -1.86 2.57
C THR A 65 -3.39 -0.45 2.89
N GLY A 66 -2.53 0.12 2.05
CA GLY A 66 -1.93 1.41 2.33
C GLY A 66 -0.99 1.45 3.54
N LEU A 67 -0.47 0.31 4.01
CA LEU A 67 0.50 0.24 5.10
C LEU A 67 1.78 1.03 4.79
N ARG A 68 2.41 1.56 5.85
CA ARG A 68 3.78 2.07 5.73
C ARG A 68 4.74 0.89 5.55
N ILE A 69 5.83 1.11 4.79
CA ILE A 69 6.81 0.03 4.55
C ILE A 69 7.35 -0.58 5.86
N ASN A 70 7.64 0.25 6.86
CA ASN A 70 8.12 -0.26 8.14
C ASN A 70 7.06 -1.10 8.87
N GLU A 71 5.77 -0.72 8.78
CA GLU A 71 4.66 -1.51 9.35
C GLU A 71 4.60 -2.89 8.69
N ALA A 72 4.66 -2.94 7.35
CA ALA A 72 4.62 -4.21 6.62
C ALA A 72 5.84 -5.10 6.89
N LEU A 73 7.04 -4.53 6.97
CA LEU A 73 8.27 -5.28 7.23
C LEU A 73 8.44 -5.72 8.70
N SER A 74 7.68 -5.13 9.61
CA SER A 74 7.67 -5.51 11.04
C SER A 74 6.62 -6.58 11.36
N LEU A 75 5.80 -7.01 10.38
CA LEU A 75 4.82 -8.07 10.59
C LEU A 75 5.53 -9.39 10.90
N THR A 76 4.99 -10.09 11.90
CA THR A 76 5.27 -11.50 12.18
C THR A 76 4.13 -12.38 11.68
N VAL A 77 4.33 -13.69 11.67
CA VAL A 77 3.26 -14.64 11.30
C VAL A 77 2.07 -14.52 12.25
N ALA A 78 2.33 -14.34 13.55
CA ALA A 78 1.29 -14.14 14.58
C ALA A 78 0.42 -12.88 14.34
N ASP A 79 0.90 -11.91 13.56
CA ASP A 79 0.12 -10.71 13.23
C ASP A 79 -0.93 -10.96 12.14
N VAL A 80 -0.92 -12.14 11.51
CA VAL A 80 -1.92 -12.54 10.51
C VAL A 80 -3.03 -13.31 11.22
N SER A 81 -4.27 -12.81 11.15
CA SER A 81 -5.41 -13.49 11.78
C SER A 81 -5.70 -14.84 11.12
N PRO A 82 -6.32 -15.79 11.86
CA PRO A 82 -6.83 -17.02 11.28
C PRO A 82 -7.72 -16.74 10.05
N GLY A 83 -7.52 -17.50 8.97
CA GLY A 83 -8.20 -17.26 7.69
C GLY A 83 -7.70 -16.05 6.91
N CYS A 84 -6.58 -15.45 7.34
CA CYS A 84 -5.90 -14.34 6.64
C CYS A 84 -6.80 -13.12 6.32
N LEU A 85 -7.82 -12.86 7.15
CA LEU A 85 -8.77 -11.77 6.89
C LEU A 85 -8.29 -10.41 7.42
N MET A 86 -7.40 -10.41 8.40
CA MET A 86 -6.92 -9.19 9.06
C MET A 86 -5.42 -9.27 9.38
N LEU A 87 -4.78 -8.10 9.42
CA LEU A 87 -3.44 -7.90 9.93
C LEU A 87 -3.50 -7.08 11.22
N LEU A 88 -2.80 -7.51 12.24
CA LEU A 88 -2.56 -6.73 13.46
C LEU A 88 -1.32 -5.84 13.24
N ILE A 89 -1.53 -4.53 13.12
CA ILE A 89 -0.44 -3.58 13.01
C ILE A 89 -0.12 -3.03 14.39
N ARG A 90 1.07 -3.35 14.86
CA ARG A 90 1.58 -2.88 16.16
C ARG A 90 2.33 -1.56 15.96
N ASP A 91 1.89 -0.47 16.60
CA ASP A 91 2.61 0.81 16.58
C ASP A 91 3.53 0.89 17.78
N GLY A 92 4.83 0.70 17.54
CA GLY A 92 5.86 0.69 18.59
C GLY A 92 6.08 2.04 19.28
N LYS A 93 5.54 3.15 18.75
CA LYS A 93 5.75 4.48 19.34
C LYS A 93 4.66 4.92 20.32
N ASN A 94 3.40 4.50 20.13
CA ASN A 94 2.24 5.03 20.87
C ASN A 94 1.33 3.95 21.45
N ASN A 95 1.74 2.69 21.43
CA ASN A 95 0.93 1.53 21.85
C ASN A 95 -0.48 1.46 21.20
N ASN A 96 -0.64 2.06 20.04
CA ASN A 96 -1.88 2.10 19.28
C ASN A 96 -1.84 1.03 18.19
N SER A 97 -2.15 -0.20 18.57
CA SER A 97 -2.35 -1.28 17.61
C SER A 97 -3.66 -1.08 16.86
N ARG A 98 -3.67 -1.45 15.57
CA ARG A 98 -4.89 -1.44 14.76
C ARG A 98 -5.02 -2.71 13.92
N LEU A 99 -6.25 -3.11 13.66
CA LEU A 99 -6.56 -4.18 12.73
C LEU A 99 -6.77 -3.59 11.33
N VAL A 100 -6.18 -4.23 10.35
CA VAL A 100 -6.26 -3.84 8.93
C VAL A 100 -6.86 -5.00 8.16
N PRO A 101 -8.10 -4.87 7.63
CA PRO A 101 -8.74 -5.92 6.87
C PRO A 101 -8.05 -6.14 5.51
N LEU A 102 -7.99 -7.38 5.08
CA LEU A 102 -7.52 -7.79 3.76
C LEU A 102 -8.70 -8.05 2.83
N SER A 103 -8.56 -7.67 1.56
CA SER A 103 -9.51 -8.10 0.54
C SER A 103 -9.44 -9.62 0.37
N GLY A 104 -10.54 -10.26 -0.07
CA GLY A 104 -10.55 -11.71 -0.26
C GLY A 104 -9.47 -12.25 -1.21
N SER A 105 -9.09 -11.47 -2.22
CA SER A 105 -7.99 -11.84 -3.13
C SER A 105 -6.62 -11.76 -2.45
N LEU A 106 -6.41 -10.76 -1.58
CA LEU A 106 -5.17 -10.61 -0.83
C LEU A 106 -5.07 -11.63 0.30
N ALA A 107 -6.19 -11.94 0.97
CA ALA A 107 -6.28 -13.01 1.96
C ALA A 107 -5.89 -14.37 1.38
N LYS A 108 -6.41 -14.74 0.20
CA LYS A 108 -6.02 -15.98 -0.49
C LYS A 108 -4.54 -16.04 -0.83
N ARG A 109 -3.94 -14.93 -1.26
CA ARG A 109 -2.49 -14.87 -1.54
C ARG A 109 -1.66 -14.99 -0.26
N MET A 110 -2.12 -14.41 0.84
CA MET A 110 -1.50 -14.54 2.15
C MET A 110 -1.55 -15.99 2.63
N ASP A 111 -2.71 -16.65 2.50
CA ASP A 111 -2.88 -18.04 2.87
C ASP A 111 -1.93 -18.96 2.08
N SER A 112 -1.89 -18.81 0.75
CA SER A 112 -0.94 -19.55 -0.10
C SER A 112 0.51 -19.29 0.32
N TYR A 113 0.86 -18.05 0.62
CA TYR A 113 2.20 -17.69 1.06
C TYR A 113 2.59 -18.36 2.37
N LEU A 114 1.69 -18.42 3.35
CA LEU A 114 1.94 -19.06 4.65
C LEU A 114 2.04 -20.60 4.51
N ILE A 115 1.25 -21.20 3.64
CA ILE A 115 1.34 -22.64 3.34
C ILE A 115 2.69 -22.99 2.70
N GLU A 116 3.15 -22.17 1.75
CA GLU A 116 4.43 -22.37 1.06
C GLU A 116 5.65 -22.04 1.97
N ASN A 117 5.43 -21.25 3.02
CA ASN A 117 6.47 -20.75 3.93
C ASN A 117 6.03 -20.97 5.38
N PRO A 118 6.15 -22.18 5.92
CA PRO A 118 5.69 -22.51 7.26
C PRO A 118 6.66 -21.98 8.34
N TYR A 119 6.64 -20.67 8.56
CA TYR A 119 7.42 -20.00 9.59
C TYR A 119 6.75 -20.07 10.95
N GLY A 120 7.53 -19.94 12.02
CA GLY A 120 7.02 -19.84 13.38
C GLY A 120 6.30 -18.51 13.63
N ASP A 121 5.39 -18.50 14.61
CA ASP A 121 4.53 -17.35 14.91
C ASP A 121 5.29 -16.04 15.13
N GLU A 122 6.42 -16.09 15.86
CA GLU A 122 7.24 -14.92 16.17
C GLU A 122 8.25 -14.55 15.08
N GLU A 123 8.31 -15.35 14.01
CA GLU A 123 9.22 -15.06 12.90
C GLU A 123 8.69 -13.96 12.01
N PRO A 124 9.59 -13.14 11.40
CA PRO A 124 9.18 -12.12 10.43
C PRO A 124 8.39 -12.73 9.28
N LEU A 125 7.27 -12.12 8.92
CA LEU A 125 6.47 -12.56 7.77
C LEU A 125 7.27 -12.52 6.46
N PHE A 126 8.09 -11.50 6.27
CA PHE A 126 8.97 -11.32 5.11
C PHE A 126 10.43 -11.51 5.50
N GLN A 127 11.03 -12.62 5.08
CA GLN A 127 12.36 -13.03 5.51
C GLN A 127 13.36 -13.17 4.37
N THR A 128 14.63 -12.95 4.73
CA THR A 128 15.79 -13.38 3.94
C THR A 128 15.96 -14.91 4.02
N SER A 129 16.96 -15.44 3.31
CA SER A 129 17.31 -16.87 3.42
C SER A 129 17.81 -17.29 4.82
N ASN A 130 18.24 -16.33 5.63
CA ASN A 130 18.76 -16.58 6.98
C ASN A 130 17.70 -16.35 8.06
N GLY A 131 16.41 -16.21 7.71
CA GLY A 131 15.32 -15.98 8.67
C GLY A 131 15.23 -14.57 9.23
N THR A 132 16.06 -13.63 8.77
CA THR A 132 16.00 -12.23 9.23
C THR A 132 15.00 -11.43 8.39
N ALA A 133 14.36 -10.42 9.00
CA ALA A 133 13.42 -9.55 8.30
C ALA A 133 14.07 -8.86 7.08
N ILE A 134 13.30 -8.73 6.00
CA ILE A 134 13.72 -7.96 4.81
C ILE A 134 13.95 -6.50 5.21
N SER A 135 15.10 -5.96 4.80
CA SER A 135 15.44 -4.56 5.06
C SER A 135 14.61 -3.59 4.18
N LYS A 136 14.40 -2.38 4.69
CA LYS A 136 13.76 -1.32 3.91
C LYS A 136 14.54 -1.00 2.62
N ASN A 137 15.88 -1.05 2.66
CA ASN A 137 16.71 -0.81 1.48
C ASN A 137 16.51 -1.90 0.43
N THR A 138 16.46 -3.17 0.85
CA THR A 138 16.16 -4.30 -0.04
C THR A 138 14.79 -4.14 -0.70
N ALA A 139 13.76 -3.79 0.06
CA ALA A 139 12.42 -3.54 -0.46
C ALA A 139 12.41 -2.35 -1.44
N TYR A 140 13.19 -1.30 -1.17
CA TYR A 140 13.34 -0.16 -2.07
C TYR A 140 14.03 -0.54 -3.39
N ASP A 141 15.08 -1.36 -3.35
CA ASP A 141 15.78 -1.85 -4.55
C ASP A 141 14.85 -2.73 -5.40
N TRP A 142 14.06 -3.59 -4.76
CA TRP A 142 13.03 -4.39 -5.42
C TRP A 142 11.98 -3.52 -6.11
N PHE A 143 11.49 -2.49 -5.42
CA PHE A 143 10.55 -1.53 -5.97
C PHE A 143 11.11 -0.83 -7.22
N ARG A 144 12.35 -0.34 -7.13
CA ARG A 144 13.04 0.30 -8.26
C ARG A 144 13.18 -0.62 -9.47
N ARG A 145 13.56 -1.85 -9.21
CA ARG A 145 13.69 -2.90 -10.25
C ARG A 145 12.33 -3.17 -10.92
N ALA A 146 11.27 -3.32 -10.13
CA ALA A 146 9.91 -3.54 -10.64
C ALA A 146 9.41 -2.37 -11.49
N LEU A 147 9.66 -1.12 -11.07
CA LEU A 147 9.33 0.08 -11.86
C LEU A 147 10.05 0.06 -13.22
N TRP A 148 11.34 -0.24 -13.21
CA TRP A 148 12.13 -0.31 -14.46
C TRP A 148 11.59 -1.36 -15.41
N LYS A 149 11.28 -2.57 -14.92
CA LYS A 149 10.70 -3.65 -15.73
C LYS A 149 9.29 -3.34 -16.22
N ALA A 150 8.50 -2.62 -15.44
CA ALA A 150 7.17 -2.16 -15.81
C ALA A 150 7.18 -0.99 -16.80
N GLY A 151 8.36 -0.48 -17.21
CA GLY A 151 8.45 0.69 -18.08
C GLY A 151 8.00 1.99 -17.44
N ILE A 152 7.95 2.06 -16.10
CA ILE A 152 7.55 3.26 -15.35
C ILE A 152 8.80 4.08 -15.04
N PRO A 153 8.98 5.27 -15.65
CA PRO A 153 10.23 6.00 -15.56
C PRO A 153 10.46 6.53 -14.14
N HIS A 154 11.65 6.24 -13.61
CA HIS A 154 12.15 6.87 -12.39
C HIS A 154 13.05 8.05 -12.81
N GLN A 155 12.54 9.26 -12.64
CA GLN A 155 13.14 10.51 -13.16
C GLN A 155 14.37 11.01 -12.36
N GLY A 156 15.04 10.11 -11.60
CA GLY A 156 16.21 10.45 -10.80
C GLY A 156 15.90 10.75 -9.32
N ARG A 157 16.94 11.20 -8.59
CA ARG A 157 16.84 11.46 -7.14
C ARG A 157 15.82 12.56 -6.85
N GLY A 158 14.83 12.25 -6.01
CA GLY A 158 13.79 13.21 -5.61
C GLY A 158 12.68 13.42 -6.66
N LYS A 159 12.73 12.75 -7.80
CA LYS A 159 11.73 12.81 -8.85
C LYS A 159 11.17 11.41 -9.13
N GLY A 160 9.92 11.33 -9.61
CA GLY A 160 9.27 10.08 -9.96
C GLY A 160 8.75 9.27 -8.76
N PRO A 161 8.27 8.04 -9.02
CA PRO A 161 7.61 7.22 -8.02
C PRO A 161 8.51 6.81 -6.87
N ARG A 162 7.97 6.84 -5.66
CA ARG A 162 8.61 6.35 -4.43
C ARG A 162 7.78 5.24 -3.83
N LEU A 163 8.40 4.43 -3.00
CA LEU A 163 7.73 3.32 -2.32
C LEU A 163 6.50 3.78 -1.52
N HIS A 164 6.56 4.96 -0.89
CA HIS A 164 5.45 5.54 -0.14
C HIS A 164 4.27 5.96 -1.03
N ASP A 165 4.51 6.16 -2.31
CA ASP A 165 3.46 6.56 -3.26
C ASP A 165 2.47 5.41 -3.57
N LEU A 166 2.81 4.16 -3.25
CA LEU A 166 1.83 3.06 -3.23
C LEU A 166 0.71 3.31 -2.21
N ARG A 167 1.04 3.86 -1.04
CA ARG A 167 0.06 4.24 -0.02
C ARG A 167 -0.77 5.45 -0.45
N HIS A 168 -0.16 6.45 -1.08
CA HIS A 168 -0.90 7.58 -1.66
C HIS A 168 -1.86 7.11 -2.75
N THR A 169 -1.41 6.19 -3.60
CA THR A 169 -2.23 5.58 -4.65
C THR A 169 -3.40 4.79 -4.05
N PHE A 170 -3.16 3.98 -3.01
CA PHE A 170 -4.23 3.30 -2.29
C PHE A 170 -5.31 4.28 -1.80
N ALA A 171 -4.90 5.39 -1.16
CA ALA A 171 -5.84 6.37 -0.64
C ALA A 171 -6.69 7.00 -1.76
N VAL A 172 -6.05 7.40 -2.88
CA VAL A 172 -6.75 7.99 -4.03
C VAL A 172 -7.69 6.98 -4.69
N HIS A 173 -7.23 5.75 -4.93
CA HIS A 173 -8.06 4.71 -5.53
C HIS A 173 -9.24 4.31 -4.62
N SER A 174 -9.04 4.28 -3.30
CA SER A 174 -10.13 4.03 -2.34
C SER A 174 -11.18 5.13 -2.40
N LEU A 175 -10.79 6.40 -2.47
CA LEU A 175 -11.71 7.53 -2.65
C LEU A 175 -12.44 7.45 -4.00
N GLN A 176 -11.74 7.16 -5.09
CA GLN A 176 -12.36 7.00 -6.40
C GLN A 176 -13.40 5.87 -6.41
N ASN A 177 -13.11 4.74 -5.75
CA ASN A 177 -14.05 3.64 -5.64
C ASN A 177 -15.26 4.00 -4.77
N ALA A 178 -15.06 4.73 -3.67
CA ALA A 178 -16.15 5.22 -2.83
C ALA A 178 -17.11 6.11 -3.64
N VAL A 179 -16.56 7.05 -4.42
CA VAL A 179 -17.37 7.92 -5.32
C VAL A 179 -18.15 7.10 -6.33
N LYS A 180 -17.48 6.17 -7.02
CA LYS A 180 -18.14 5.31 -8.03
C LYS A 180 -19.29 4.50 -7.45
N ASN A 181 -19.19 4.10 -6.17
CA ASN A 181 -20.21 3.35 -5.46
C ASN A 181 -21.28 4.24 -4.80
N GLY A 182 -21.26 5.55 -5.02
CA GLY A 182 -22.21 6.50 -4.46
C GLY A 182 -22.03 6.75 -2.95
N THR A 183 -20.85 6.44 -2.40
CA THR A 183 -20.55 6.68 -0.98
C THR A 183 -20.29 8.18 -0.76
N ASP A 184 -20.85 8.76 0.31
CA ASP A 184 -20.55 10.14 0.69
C ASP A 184 -19.06 10.26 1.09
N ILE A 185 -18.33 11.10 0.36
CA ILE A 185 -16.92 11.34 0.59
C ILE A 185 -16.66 11.96 1.97
N ASN A 186 -17.56 12.86 2.44
CA ASN A 186 -17.39 13.51 3.73
C ASN A 186 -17.48 12.52 4.89
N ALA A 187 -18.31 11.49 4.75
CA ALA A 187 -18.42 10.39 5.71
C ALA A 187 -17.23 9.39 5.56
N PHE A 188 -16.80 9.13 4.34
CA PHE A 188 -15.74 8.14 4.06
C PHE A 188 -14.33 8.63 4.41
N LEU A 189 -14.03 9.91 4.17
CA LEU A 189 -12.68 10.47 4.37
C LEU A 189 -12.15 10.32 5.81
N PRO A 190 -12.92 10.61 6.88
CA PRO A 190 -12.49 10.37 8.26
C PRO A 190 -12.18 8.89 8.54
N ILE A 191 -12.99 7.98 7.99
CA ILE A 191 -12.78 6.53 8.12
C ILE A 191 -11.46 6.13 7.46
N LEU A 192 -11.20 6.59 6.23
CA LEU A 192 -9.95 6.32 5.52
C LEU A 192 -8.74 6.91 6.27
N CYS A 193 -8.85 8.12 6.83
CA CYS A 193 -7.78 8.72 7.63
C CYS A 193 -7.46 7.88 8.88
N THR A 194 -8.48 7.41 9.59
CA THR A 194 -8.34 6.54 10.77
C THR A 194 -7.71 5.20 10.37
N TYR A 195 -8.21 4.58 9.30
CA TYR A 195 -7.67 3.33 8.75
C TYR A 195 -6.18 3.44 8.42
N LEU A 196 -5.78 4.54 7.78
CA LEU A 196 -4.39 4.81 7.45
C LEU A 196 -3.53 5.16 8.69
N GLY A 197 -4.10 5.35 9.86
CA GLY A 197 -3.37 5.75 11.06
C GLY A 197 -2.78 7.16 10.95
N HIS A 198 -3.52 8.09 10.35
CA HIS A 198 -3.21 9.51 10.42
C HIS A 198 -3.74 10.02 11.77
N GLN A 199 -2.83 10.31 12.70
CA GLN A 199 -3.18 11.05 13.91
C GLN A 199 -3.53 12.49 13.52
N ARG A 200 -4.61 13.01 14.13
CA ARG A 200 -5.01 14.42 14.01
C ARG A 200 -4.04 15.34 14.74
#